data_df0a9778ce3528080649e3fa171c15d6
#
_entry.id   df0a9778ce3528080649e3fa171c15d6
#
_cell.length_a   1.000
_cell.length_b   1.000
_cell.length_c   1.000
_cell.angle_alpha   90.00
_cell.angle_beta   90.00
_cell.angle_gamma   90.00
#
_symmetry.space_group_name_H-M   'P 1'
#
loop_
_entity.id
_entity.type
_entity.pdbx_description
1 polymer ?
#
loop_
_entity_poly.entity_id
_entity_poly.type
_entity_poly.pdbx_seq_one_letter_code
_entity_poly.pdbx_strand_id
1 'polypeptide(L)'
;SRHAIYWSKETKHTWENLRDNFLQNNFYIGMHNDGREALDDQGILQNRTAFYSTVSSRKSTDFKSDFQRIAGAYPTMTETDFHSYAINRTDIQYKESQKKALINYIIHYHNTIGGLSTISCHMPNPWWYEEKEGDAADFRYISSKHPNVVAEILDGKTRLNQVQTVKEKFDEQLDEFIQMLNQLKDYKGKKIPVVIRLFHEASGDWFWWGDGHCSHEEYKQLFRYTVEKITKNCNHVIIGYTPDRNWNSMEKTDKFMNRYPGNEYVDIIGFDNYGIQDKESIQTTIKQLRMLSDFAKQYNKVVALTETGNNSLTVPNWSTQC
;
A
#
# COMPACT_ATOMS: atom_id res chain seq x y z
N SER A 1 9.91 7.95 -12.43
CA SER A 1 8.54 8.03 -12.96
C SER A 1 8.25 9.39 -13.59
N ARG A 2 7.19 9.45 -14.38
CA ARG A 2 6.75 10.67 -15.08
C ARG A 2 6.33 11.79 -14.10
N HIS A 3 5.72 11.43 -13.00
CA HIS A 3 5.26 12.37 -11.97
C HIS A 3 6.37 12.86 -11.03
N ALA A 4 7.53 12.22 -11.01
CA ALA A 4 8.65 12.59 -10.12
C ALA A 4 9.16 14.01 -10.34
N ILE A 5 8.94 14.60 -11.51
CA ILE A 5 9.30 16.01 -11.79
C ILE A 5 8.49 17.01 -10.97
N TYR A 6 7.33 16.60 -10.45
CA TYR A 6 6.44 17.43 -9.62
C TYR A 6 6.59 17.17 -8.13
N TRP A 7 7.45 16.24 -7.72
CA TRP A 7 7.65 15.94 -6.30
C TRP A 7 8.09 17.17 -5.50
N SER A 8 7.61 17.24 -4.26
CA SER A 8 8.16 18.16 -3.27
C SER A 8 9.64 17.87 -3.03
N LYS A 9 10.36 18.85 -2.49
CA LYS A 9 11.78 18.67 -2.13
C LYS A 9 11.97 17.50 -1.16
N GLU A 10 11.06 17.36 -0.20
CA GLU A 10 11.06 16.31 0.80
C GLU A 10 10.85 14.93 0.16
N THR A 11 9.91 14.81 -0.77
CA THR A 11 9.61 13.56 -1.48
C THR A 11 10.78 13.13 -2.35
N LYS A 12 11.37 14.08 -3.08
CA LYS A 12 12.56 13.81 -3.89
C LYS A 12 13.72 13.32 -3.04
N HIS A 13 13.98 13.96 -1.91
CA HIS A 13 15.02 13.55 -0.97
C HIS A 13 14.76 12.16 -0.38
N THR A 14 13.51 11.87 0.01
CA THR A 14 13.11 10.54 0.51
C THR A 14 13.37 9.46 -0.54
N TRP A 15 12.96 9.70 -1.79
CA TRP A 15 13.17 8.73 -2.86
C TRP A 15 14.67 8.53 -3.19
N GLU A 16 15.45 9.60 -3.21
CA GLU A 16 16.91 9.55 -3.40
C GLU A 16 17.57 8.70 -2.30
N ASN A 17 17.17 8.88 -1.06
CA ASN A 17 17.67 8.05 0.06
C ASN A 17 17.31 6.57 -0.09
N LEU A 18 16.06 6.25 -0.48
CA LEU A 18 15.65 4.87 -0.75
C LEU A 18 16.49 4.24 -1.87
N ARG A 19 16.66 4.96 -2.98
CA ARG A 19 17.46 4.52 -4.13
C ARG A 19 18.93 4.33 -3.77
N ASP A 20 19.53 5.30 -3.09
CA ASP A 20 20.95 5.26 -2.77
C ASP A 20 21.27 4.13 -1.78
N ASN A 21 20.40 3.87 -0.81
CA ASN A 21 20.51 2.71 0.07
C ASN A 21 20.38 1.40 -0.72
N PHE A 22 19.41 1.29 -1.62
CA PHE A 22 19.24 0.14 -2.50
C PHE A 22 20.51 -0.11 -3.35
N LEU A 23 21.08 0.94 -3.96
CA LEU A 23 22.29 0.82 -4.77
C LEU A 23 23.54 0.44 -3.96
N GLN A 24 23.57 0.75 -2.67
CA GLN A 24 24.63 0.38 -1.73
C GLN A 24 24.40 -1.00 -1.10
N ASN A 25 23.37 -1.75 -1.51
CA ASN A 25 22.92 -3.01 -0.92
C ASN A 25 22.53 -2.90 0.57
N ASN A 26 22.10 -1.73 1.00
CA ASN A 26 21.45 -1.54 2.29
C ASN A 26 19.95 -1.74 2.15
N PHE A 27 19.28 -2.07 3.26
CA PHE A 27 17.82 -2.24 3.26
C PHE A 27 17.19 -1.58 4.48
N TYR A 28 15.92 -1.27 4.34
CA TYR A 28 15.07 -0.82 5.42
C TYR A 28 14.17 -1.95 5.90
N ILE A 29 13.88 -1.98 7.19
CA ILE A 29 12.91 -2.90 7.78
C ILE A 29 11.65 -2.11 8.10
N GLY A 30 10.51 -2.65 7.67
CA GLY A 30 9.19 -2.16 8.00
C GLY A 30 8.40 -3.12 8.86
N MET A 31 7.42 -2.59 9.57
CA MET A 31 6.46 -3.35 10.34
C MET A 31 5.04 -2.79 10.15
N HIS A 32 4.09 -3.69 9.88
CA HIS A 32 2.69 -3.31 9.71
C HIS A 32 2.11 -2.80 11.02
N ASN A 33 1.41 -1.66 10.97
CA ASN A 33 0.73 -1.03 12.10
C ASN A 33 1.57 -0.85 13.38
N ASP A 34 2.91 -0.78 13.28
CA ASP A 34 3.78 -0.62 14.46
C ASP A 34 3.38 0.60 15.30
N GLY A 35 3.06 0.35 16.57
CA GLY A 35 2.55 1.39 17.49
C GLY A 35 1.07 1.74 17.35
N ARG A 36 0.39 1.39 16.27
CA ARG A 36 -1.08 1.41 16.16
C ARG A 36 -1.71 0.17 16.78
N GLU A 37 -1.02 -0.94 16.67
CA GLU A 37 -1.29 -2.18 17.38
C GLU A 37 -0.03 -2.57 18.14
N ALA A 38 -0.14 -2.84 19.43
CA ALA A 38 0.98 -3.20 20.28
C ALA A 38 0.53 -4.12 21.39
N LEU A 39 1.40 -5.01 21.84
CA LEU A 39 1.15 -5.84 23.02
C LEU A 39 1.28 -5.00 24.29
N ASP A 40 0.37 -5.21 25.25
CA ASP A 40 0.53 -4.68 26.61
C ASP A 40 1.52 -5.52 27.44
N ASP A 41 1.72 -5.14 28.70
CA ASP A 41 2.66 -5.81 29.61
C ASP A 41 2.25 -7.27 29.93
N GLN A 42 1.00 -7.65 29.63
CA GLN A 42 0.48 -9.02 29.77
C GLN A 42 0.53 -9.79 28.44
N GLY A 43 1.02 -9.18 27.35
CA GLY A 43 1.08 -9.78 26.03
C GLY A 43 -0.27 -9.79 25.28
N ILE A 44 -1.22 -8.95 25.70
CA ILE A 44 -2.52 -8.80 25.05
C ILE A 44 -2.46 -7.69 24.01
N LEU A 45 -2.88 -8.01 22.77
CA LEU A 45 -2.90 -7.05 21.66
C LEU A 45 -3.88 -5.90 21.95
N GLN A 46 -3.35 -4.70 21.98
CA GLN A 46 -4.11 -3.46 22.14
C GLN A 46 -4.23 -2.73 20.82
N ASN A 47 -5.47 -2.46 20.40
CA ASN A 47 -5.73 -1.59 19.27
C ASN A 47 -5.80 -0.14 19.74
N ARG A 48 -4.88 0.71 19.29
CA ARG A 48 -4.74 2.11 19.69
C ARG A 48 -5.44 3.10 18.74
N THR A 49 -6.35 2.64 17.92
CA THR A 49 -7.09 3.51 16.98
C THR A 49 -7.81 4.64 17.72
N ALA A 50 -8.42 4.35 18.88
CA ALA A 50 -9.08 5.36 19.72
C ALA A 50 -8.08 6.42 20.23
N PHE A 51 -6.88 6.05 20.59
CA PHE A 51 -5.82 6.98 20.97
C PHE A 51 -5.48 7.93 19.81
N TYR A 52 -5.21 7.40 18.61
CA TYR A 52 -4.86 8.23 17.45
C TYR A 52 -6.04 9.05 16.92
N SER A 53 -7.29 8.67 17.18
CA SER A 53 -8.46 9.47 16.80
C SER A 53 -8.62 10.74 17.65
N THR A 54 -8.10 10.73 18.88
CA THR A 54 -8.24 11.82 19.86
C THR A 54 -6.95 12.61 20.11
N VAL A 55 -5.78 11.97 19.95
CA VAL A 55 -4.49 12.59 20.24
C VAL A 55 -4.19 13.75 19.28
N SER A 56 -3.65 14.83 19.83
CA SER A 56 -2.99 15.84 19.02
C SER A 56 -1.61 15.30 18.63
N SER A 57 -1.42 15.00 17.36
CA SER A 57 -0.14 14.51 16.81
C SER A 57 1.05 15.42 17.13
N ARG A 58 0.80 16.69 17.48
CA ARG A 58 1.83 17.68 17.81
C ARG A 58 2.37 17.59 19.24
N LYS A 59 1.72 16.86 20.13
CA LYS A 59 2.03 16.90 21.58
C LYS A 59 2.35 15.54 22.19
N SER A 60 2.04 14.44 21.51
CA SER A 60 2.28 13.11 22.07
C SER A 60 3.65 12.57 21.66
N THR A 61 4.44 12.15 22.64
CA THR A 61 5.67 11.36 22.46
C THR A 61 5.44 9.89 22.80
N ASP A 62 4.21 9.50 23.12
CA ASP A 62 3.85 8.14 23.50
C ASP A 62 3.67 7.27 22.24
N PHE A 63 4.77 6.79 21.70
CA PHE A 63 4.79 5.80 20.64
C PHE A 63 5.24 4.44 21.20
N LYS A 64 4.31 3.49 21.27
CA LYS A 64 4.60 2.11 21.70
C LYS A 64 4.88 1.25 20.49
N SER A 65 6.01 0.60 20.47
CA SER A 65 6.48 -0.26 19.39
C SER A 65 6.94 -1.60 19.94
N ASP A 66 6.32 -2.67 19.51
CA ASP A 66 6.78 -4.02 19.83
C ASP A 66 8.12 -4.32 19.17
N PHE A 67 8.33 -3.81 17.98
CA PHE A 67 9.61 -3.94 17.29
C PHE A 67 10.73 -3.28 18.10
N GLN A 68 10.53 -2.04 18.57
CA GLN A 68 11.52 -1.34 19.41
C GLN A 68 11.77 -2.07 20.72
N ARG A 69 10.73 -2.61 21.34
CA ARG A 69 10.85 -3.37 22.60
C ARG A 69 11.70 -4.63 22.44
N ILE A 70 11.61 -5.31 21.27
CA ILE A 70 12.34 -6.55 20.99
C ILE A 70 13.73 -6.28 20.42
N ALA A 71 13.83 -5.36 19.45
CA ALA A 71 15.04 -5.10 18.68
C ALA A 71 15.91 -3.96 19.22
N GLY A 72 15.42 -3.19 20.20
CA GLY A 72 16.14 -2.03 20.76
C GLY A 72 16.09 -0.77 19.87
N ALA A 73 15.49 -0.85 18.68
CA ALA A 73 15.35 0.26 17.75
C ALA A 73 13.97 0.24 17.08
N TYR A 74 13.49 1.39 16.63
CA TYR A 74 12.26 1.46 15.85
C TYR A 74 12.45 0.94 14.42
N PRO A 75 11.43 0.35 13.79
CA PRO A 75 11.50 0.05 12.37
C PRO A 75 11.64 1.35 11.57
N THR A 76 12.35 1.32 10.47
CA THR A 76 12.53 2.49 9.62
C THR A 76 11.29 2.82 8.78
N MET A 77 10.44 1.84 8.61
CA MET A 77 9.20 1.96 7.86
C MET A 77 8.03 1.37 8.64
N THR A 78 6.85 1.94 8.45
CA THR A 78 5.60 1.31 8.88
C THR A 78 4.66 1.19 7.70
N GLU A 79 3.78 0.21 7.76
CA GLU A 79 2.68 0.10 6.82
C GLU A 79 1.35 0.26 7.55
N THR A 80 0.39 0.87 6.89
CA THR A 80 -1.02 0.89 7.31
C THR A 80 -1.93 0.79 6.12
N ASP A 81 -3.10 0.20 6.33
CA ASP A 81 -4.10 0.01 5.29
C ASP A 81 -5.22 1.05 5.40
N PHE A 82 -5.58 1.63 4.29
CA PHE A 82 -6.74 2.51 4.20
C PHE A 82 -8.08 1.78 4.26
N HIS A 83 -8.08 0.44 4.13
CA HIS A 83 -9.27 -0.37 4.26
C HIS A 83 -10.05 -0.13 5.55
N SER A 84 -9.34 0.12 6.66
CA SER A 84 -9.98 0.29 7.98
C SER A 84 -10.94 1.49 8.07
N TYR A 85 -10.82 2.50 7.23
CA TYR A 85 -11.82 3.58 7.18
C TYR A 85 -12.87 3.38 6.09
N ALA A 86 -12.48 2.72 5.00
CA ALA A 86 -13.37 2.45 3.87
C ALA A 86 -14.33 1.32 4.16
N ILE A 87 -13.95 0.39 5.06
CA ILE A 87 -14.83 -0.69 5.47
C ILE A 87 -16.06 -0.12 6.13
N ASN A 88 -17.12 -0.26 5.39
CA ASN A 88 -18.41 -0.56 5.85
C ASN A 88 -18.80 0.01 7.20
N ARG A 89 -19.06 1.27 7.26
CA ARG A 89 -19.94 1.66 8.32
C ARG A 89 -20.83 2.80 7.83
N THR A 90 -22.08 2.53 7.88
CA THR A 90 -23.17 3.51 7.87
C THR A 90 -22.99 4.55 8.99
N ASP A 91 -22.13 4.26 9.97
CA ASP A 91 -21.75 5.17 11.04
C ASP A 91 -20.66 6.15 10.56
N ILE A 92 -21.11 7.33 10.19
CA ILE A 92 -20.24 8.43 9.74
C ILE A 92 -19.24 8.83 10.82
N GLN A 93 -19.61 8.82 12.09
CA GLN A 93 -18.72 9.21 13.19
C GLN A 93 -17.57 8.21 13.33
N TYR A 94 -17.85 6.94 13.21
CA TYR A 94 -16.83 5.89 13.22
C TYR A 94 -15.87 6.03 12.03
N LYS A 95 -16.39 6.22 10.83
CA LYS A 95 -15.59 6.41 9.60
C LYS A 95 -14.64 7.60 9.76
N GLU A 96 -15.13 8.74 10.19
CA GLU A 96 -14.31 9.95 10.40
C GLU A 96 -13.26 9.75 11.52
N SER A 97 -13.61 9.04 12.57
CA SER A 97 -12.67 8.67 13.63
C SER A 97 -11.52 7.79 13.10
N GLN A 98 -11.82 6.81 12.24
CA GLN A 98 -10.81 5.96 11.63
C GLN A 98 -9.88 6.73 10.68
N LYS A 99 -10.43 7.59 9.82
CA LYS A 99 -9.63 8.46 8.96
C LYS A 99 -8.68 9.33 9.76
N LYS A 100 -9.21 10.00 10.80
CA LYS A 100 -8.41 10.83 11.69
C LYS A 100 -7.29 10.04 12.38
N ALA A 101 -7.60 8.82 12.83
CA ALA A 101 -6.62 7.95 13.44
C ALA A 101 -5.49 7.58 12.48
N LEU A 102 -5.79 7.22 11.23
CA LEU A 102 -4.80 6.93 10.21
C LEU A 102 -3.89 8.13 9.91
N ILE A 103 -4.48 9.29 9.70
CA ILE A 103 -3.75 10.53 9.43
C ILE A 103 -2.83 10.87 10.62
N ASN A 104 -3.35 10.87 11.83
CA ASN A 104 -2.58 11.18 13.03
C ASN A 104 -1.47 10.15 13.30
N TYR A 105 -1.72 8.88 13.02
CA TYR A 105 -0.72 7.82 13.15
C TYR A 105 0.48 8.08 12.23
N ILE A 106 0.25 8.34 10.95
CA ILE A 106 1.31 8.62 9.97
C ILE A 106 2.09 9.89 10.36
N ILE A 107 1.38 10.95 10.73
CA ILE A 107 2.00 12.21 11.18
C ILE A 107 2.84 11.98 12.42
N HIS A 108 2.32 11.24 13.39
CA HIS A 108 3.02 10.94 14.63
C HIS A 108 4.25 10.07 14.41
N TYR A 109 4.14 9.02 13.61
CA TYR A 109 5.26 8.16 13.23
C TYR A 109 6.39 8.95 12.56
N HIS A 110 6.06 9.77 11.57
CA HIS A 110 7.03 10.61 10.88
C HIS A 110 7.74 11.59 11.83
N ASN A 111 6.98 12.31 12.66
CA ASN A 111 7.58 13.36 13.52
C ASN A 111 8.32 12.81 14.73
N THR A 112 7.92 11.64 15.26
CA THR A 112 8.51 11.05 16.48
C THR A 112 9.66 10.11 16.15
N ILE A 113 9.51 9.29 15.11
CA ILE A 113 10.47 8.26 14.74
C ILE A 113 11.37 8.72 13.57
N GLY A 114 10.89 9.63 12.74
CA GLY A 114 11.56 10.00 11.48
C GLY A 114 11.40 8.95 10.38
N GLY A 115 10.50 7.98 10.57
CA GLY A 115 10.30 6.87 9.66
C GLY A 115 9.42 7.21 8.46
N LEU A 116 9.45 6.35 7.46
CA LEU A 116 8.64 6.40 6.25
C LEU A 116 7.40 5.53 6.41
N SER A 117 6.24 6.04 6.03
CA SER A 117 5.02 5.25 5.99
C SER A 117 4.72 4.74 4.58
N THR A 118 4.33 3.48 4.49
CA THR A 118 3.70 2.89 3.32
C THR A 118 2.20 2.73 3.56
N ILE A 119 1.43 2.85 2.52
CA ILE A 119 -0.03 2.76 2.56
C ILE A 119 -0.44 1.74 1.52
N SER A 120 -0.97 0.60 1.96
CA SER A 120 -1.73 -0.29 1.10
C SER A 120 -3.19 0.18 1.04
N CYS A 121 -3.88 -0.20 0.00
CA CYS A 121 -5.27 0.19 -0.16
C CYS A 121 -6.12 -0.99 -0.65
N HIS A 122 -6.86 -1.60 0.27
CA HIS A 122 -7.94 -2.52 -0.07
C HIS A 122 -9.13 -1.71 -0.59
N MET A 123 -8.97 -1.15 -1.79
CA MET A 123 -9.95 -0.26 -2.40
C MET A 123 -11.30 -0.95 -2.50
N PRO A 124 -12.37 -0.41 -1.89
CA PRO A 124 -13.68 -0.99 -2.00
C PRO A 124 -14.16 -1.05 -3.46
N ASN A 125 -14.77 -2.17 -3.84
CA ASN A 125 -15.52 -2.25 -5.09
C ASN A 125 -16.65 -1.21 -5.07
N PRO A 126 -16.82 -0.36 -6.08
CA PRO A 126 -17.90 0.62 -6.12
C PRO A 126 -19.29 0.05 -5.86
N TRP A 127 -19.58 -1.15 -6.35
CA TRP A 127 -20.85 -1.84 -6.11
C TRP A 127 -21.11 -2.21 -4.65
N TRP A 128 -20.04 -2.33 -3.86
CA TRP A 128 -20.18 -2.65 -2.44
C TRP A 128 -21.02 -1.63 -1.67
N TYR A 129 -21.04 -0.37 -2.08
CA TYR A 129 -21.84 0.67 -1.44
C TYR A 129 -23.35 0.46 -1.64
N GLU A 130 -23.75 -0.26 -2.67
CA GLU A 130 -25.15 -0.65 -2.92
C GLU A 130 -25.49 -1.98 -2.25
N GLU A 131 -24.63 -2.98 -2.42
CA GLU A 131 -24.86 -4.36 -1.94
C GLU A 131 -24.60 -4.51 -0.44
N LYS A 132 -23.54 -3.89 0.10
CA LYS A 132 -23.13 -3.89 1.52
C LYS A 132 -22.91 -5.30 2.11
N GLU A 133 -22.49 -6.24 1.30
CA GLU A 133 -22.22 -7.62 1.70
C GLU A 133 -20.72 -7.90 1.75
N GLY A 134 -20.26 -8.59 2.79
CA GLY A 134 -18.92 -9.15 2.93
C GLY A 134 -17.78 -8.11 2.92
N ASP A 135 -16.60 -8.55 2.55
CA ASP A 135 -15.43 -7.70 2.40
C ASP A 135 -15.52 -6.85 1.14
N ALA A 136 -15.24 -5.56 1.27
CA ALA A 136 -15.44 -4.59 0.21
C ALA A 136 -14.46 -4.75 -0.98
N ALA A 137 -13.30 -5.33 -0.76
CA ALA A 137 -12.28 -5.54 -1.79
C ALA A 137 -12.23 -6.98 -2.31
N ASP A 138 -12.75 -7.94 -1.54
CA ASP A 138 -12.71 -9.35 -1.89
C ASP A 138 -13.70 -9.66 -3.03
N PHE A 139 -13.21 -10.29 -4.09
CA PHE A 139 -14.01 -10.65 -5.26
C PHE A 139 -15.18 -11.58 -4.94
N ARG A 140 -15.01 -12.52 -4.02
CA ARG A 140 -16.00 -13.58 -3.75
C ARG A 140 -17.38 -13.07 -3.32
N TYR A 141 -17.44 -11.89 -2.72
CA TYR A 141 -18.69 -11.34 -2.20
C TYR A 141 -19.47 -10.52 -3.23
N ILE A 142 -18.87 -9.47 -3.74
CA ILE A 142 -19.56 -8.49 -4.58
C ILE A 142 -19.22 -8.66 -6.05
N SER A 143 -17.96 -8.86 -6.34
CA SER A 143 -17.49 -8.91 -7.73
C SER A 143 -17.99 -10.13 -8.49
N SER A 144 -18.40 -11.21 -7.78
CA SER A 144 -19.06 -12.35 -8.41
C SER A 144 -20.41 -11.98 -9.05
N LYS A 145 -21.10 -10.97 -8.50
CA LYS A 145 -22.35 -10.41 -9.07
C LYS A 145 -22.05 -9.36 -10.15
N HIS A 146 -20.92 -8.66 -10.04
CA HIS A 146 -20.48 -7.59 -10.90
C HIS A 146 -19.05 -7.87 -11.42
N PRO A 147 -18.88 -8.89 -12.28
CA PRO A 147 -17.56 -9.39 -12.67
C PRO A 147 -16.75 -8.44 -13.56
N ASN A 148 -17.38 -7.41 -14.12
CA ASN A 148 -16.77 -6.50 -15.07
C ASN A 148 -16.49 -5.10 -14.49
N VAL A 149 -16.37 -4.98 -13.18
CA VAL A 149 -16.28 -3.66 -12.51
C VAL A 149 -15.13 -2.80 -13.03
N VAL A 150 -13.98 -3.35 -13.39
CA VAL A 150 -12.87 -2.60 -13.97
C VAL A 150 -13.26 -2.01 -15.33
N ALA A 151 -13.86 -2.81 -16.20
CA ALA A 151 -14.35 -2.33 -17.50
C ALA A 151 -15.43 -1.25 -17.33
N GLU A 152 -16.32 -1.41 -16.34
CA GLU A 152 -17.37 -0.43 -16.02
C GLU A 152 -16.83 0.90 -15.53
N ILE A 153 -15.75 0.88 -14.73
CA ILE A 153 -15.04 2.10 -14.31
C ILE A 153 -14.41 2.78 -15.54
N LEU A 154 -13.75 2.02 -16.41
CA LEU A 154 -13.03 2.55 -17.58
C LEU A 154 -13.98 3.08 -18.65
N ASP A 155 -15.09 2.42 -18.89
CA ASP A 155 -16.16 2.84 -19.81
C ASP A 155 -16.86 4.12 -19.31
N GLY A 156 -17.06 4.24 -18.00
CA GLY A 156 -17.66 5.42 -17.36
C GLY A 156 -19.15 5.60 -17.57
N LYS A 157 -19.84 4.64 -18.19
CA LYS A 157 -21.26 4.74 -18.57
C LYS A 157 -22.18 3.87 -17.73
N THR A 158 -21.64 2.76 -17.19
CA THR A 158 -22.44 1.83 -16.41
C THR A 158 -22.99 2.51 -15.17
N ARG A 159 -24.33 2.45 -15.02
CA ARG A 159 -25.03 3.04 -13.88
C ARG A 159 -24.85 2.18 -12.63
N LEU A 160 -24.37 2.77 -11.56
CA LEU A 160 -24.36 2.17 -10.23
C LEU A 160 -25.77 2.20 -9.63
N ASN A 161 -26.41 3.36 -9.74
CA ASN A 161 -27.79 3.63 -9.26
C ASN A 161 -28.43 4.77 -10.09
N GLN A 162 -29.54 5.33 -9.60
CA GLN A 162 -30.22 6.42 -10.29
C GLN A 162 -29.44 7.74 -10.30
N VAL A 163 -28.48 7.91 -9.37
CA VAL A 163 -27.77 9.18 -9.17
C VAL A 163 -26.42 9.19 -9.88
N GLN A 164 -25.64 8.09 -9.81
CA GLN A 164 -24.25 8.06 -10.27
C GLN A 164 -23.88 6.80 -11.05
N THR A 165 -22.80 6.85 -11.80
CA THR A 165 -22.17 5.73 -12.46
C THR A 165 -21.18 5.02 -11.54
N VAL A 166 -20.75 3.82 -11.93
CA VAL A 166 -19.68 3.06 -11.26
C VAL A 166 -18.38 3.87 -11.22
N LYS A 167 -18.05 4.56 -12.33
CA LYS A 167 -16.90 5.43 -12.42
C LYS A 167 -16.97 6.62 -11.46
N GLU A 168 -18.10 7.31 -11.40
CA GLU A 168 -18.28 8.44 -10.50
C GLU A 168 -18.13 8.02 -9.04
N LYS A 169 -18.58 6.83 -8.66
CA LYS A 169 -18.36 6.28 -7.32
C LYS A 169 -16.88 5.97 -7.06
N PHE A 170 -16.20 5.39 -8.01
CA PHE A 170 -14.76 5.16 -7.93
C PHE A 170 -13.97 6.48 -7.80
N ASP A 171 -14.35 7.49 -8.58
CA ASP A 171 -13.75 8.82 -8.50
C ASP A 171 -13.98 9.50 -7.15
N GLU A 172 -15.15 9.35 -6.55
CA GLU A 172 -15.45 9.81 -5.19
C GLU A 172 -14.52 9.17 -4.15
N GLN A 173 -14.28 7.86 -4.27
CA GLN A 173 -13.34 7.15 -3.39
C GLN A 173 -11.90 7.68 -3.54
N LEU A 174 -11.46 7.93 -4.77
CA LEU A 174 -10.14 8.51 -5.02
C LEU A 174 -10.03 9.94 -4.49
N ASP A 175 -11.07 10.74 -4.62
CA ASP A 175 -11.08 12.10 -4.10
C ASP A 175 -11.00 12.12 -2.57
N GLU A 176 -11.69 11.20 -1.89
CA GLU A 176 -11.57 11.00 -0.45
C GLU A 176 -10.14 10.59 -0.04
N PHE A 177 -9.55 9.66 -0.77
CA PHE A 177 -8.15 9.24 -0.55
C PHE A 177 -7.17 10.41 -0.73
N ILE A 178 -7.30 11.18 -1.81
CA ILE A 178 -6.49 12.37 -2.09
C ILE A 178 -6.65 13.42 -0.97
N GLN A 179 -7.86 13.63 -0.47
CA GLN A 179 -8.10 14.55 0.66
C GLN A 179 -7.37 14.09 1.92
N MET A 180 -7.34 12.79 2.21
CA MET A 180 -6.59 12.25 3.34
C MET A 180 -5.07 12.42 3.16
N LEU A 181 -4.53 12.06 2.00
CA LEU A 181 -3.12 12.27 1.67
C LEU A 181 -2.71 13.74 1.84
N ASN A 182 -3.54 14.66 1.41
CA ASN A 182 -3.27 16.10 1.51
C ASN A 182 -3.27 16.65 2.95
N GLN A 183 -3.75 15.90 3.93
CA GLN A 183 -3.66 16.25 5.35
C GLN A 183 -2.32 15.81 5.98
N LEU A 184 -1.55 14.93 5.33
CA LEU A 184 -0.27 14.46 5.83
C LEU A 184 0.78 15.58 5.77
N LYS A 185 0.91 16.29 6.89
CA LYS A 185 1.86 17.39 7.08
C LYS A 185 2.58 17.22 8.40
N ASP A 186 3.88 17.48 8.39
CA ASP A 186 4.71 17.51 9.58
C ASP A 186 4.36 18.71 10.51
N TYR A 187 5.01 18.81 11.65
CA TYR A 187 4.79 19.91 12.60
C TYR A 187 5.16 21.29 12.05
N LYS A 188 5.91 21.35 10.96
CA LYS A 188 6.28 22.60 10.27
C LYS A 188 5.34 22.88 9.09
N GLY A 189 4.33 22.06 8.88
CA GLY A 189 3.36 22.20 7.79
C GLY A 189 3.84 21.67 6.44
N LYS A 190 5.00 21.01 6.37
CA LYS A 190 5.51 20.40 5.16
C LYS A 190 4.82 19.07 4.88
N LYS A 191 4.60 18.78 3.61
CA LYS A 191 4.05 17.49 3.20
C LYS A 191 4.96 16.34 3.60
N ILE A 192 4.38 15.30 4.20
CA ILE A 192 5.07 14.06 4.58
C ILE A 192 5.10 13.14 3.38
N PRO A 193 6.29 12.74 2.88
CA PRO A 193 6.38 11.74 1.83
C PRO A 193 5.82 10.39 2.30
N VAL A 194 5.07 9.73 1.43
CA VAL A 194 4.52 8.39 1.68
C VAL A 194 4.65 7.52 0.44
N VAL A 195 4.82 6.22 0.64
CA VAL A 195 4.71 5.23 -0.43
C VAL A 195 3.27 4.74 -0.47
N ILE A 196 2.66 4.68 -1.64
CA ILE A 196 1.32 4.09 -1.83
C ILE A 196 1.41 2.88 -2.74
N ARG A 197 0.76 1.79 -2.32
CA ARG A 197 0.71 0.51 -3.00
C ARG A 197 -0.70 0.29 -3.53
N LEU A 198 -0.93 0.74 -4.76
CA LEU A 198 -2.23 0.66 -5.41
C LEU A 198 -2.47 -0.72 -5.97
N PHE A 199 -3.68 -1.26 -5.79
CA PHE A 199 -4.11 -2.51 -6.42
C PHE A 199 -3.08 -3.62 -6.27
N HIS A 200 -2.54 -3.78 -5.04
CA HIS A 200 -1.52 -4.78 -4.72
C HIS A 200 -2.03 -6.21 -4.95
N GLU A 201 -1.12 -7.17 -4.97
CA GLU A 201 -1.41 -8.59 -5.19
C GLU A 201 -2.21 -8.89 -6.46
N ALA A 202 -2.13 -8.05 -7.48
CA ALA A 202 -2.92 -8.15 -8.71
C ALA A 202 -2.69 -9.42 -9.54
N SER A 203 -1.64 -10.19 -9.26
CA SER A 203 -1.38 -11.50 -9.86
C SER A 203 -2.15 -12.66 -9.19
N GLY A 204 -2.82 -12.39 -8.04
CA GLY A 204 -3.80 -13.28 -7.41
C GLY A 204 -5.23 -12.97 -7.85
N ASP A 205 -6.17 -13.81 -7.44
CA ASP A 205 -7.58 -13.78 -7.87
C ASP A 205 -8.58 -13.38 -6.77
N TRP A 206 -8.09 -12.96 -5.61
CA TRP A 206 -8.95 -12.66 -4.44
C TRP A 206 -9.51 -11.24 -4.42
N PHE A 207 -8.89 -10.27 -5.09
CA PHE A 207 -9.41 -8.90 -5.18
C PHE A 207 -10.13 -8.65 -6.50
N TRP A 208 -11.07 -7.70 -6.51
CA TRP A 208 -11.85 -7.35 -7.70
C TRP A 208 -11.01 -6.81 -8.88
N TRP A 209 -9.78 -6.36 -8.62
CA TRP A 209 -8.79 -5.97 -9.65
C TRP A 209 -7.82 -7.11 -10.02
N GLY A 210 -8.00 -8.29 -9.43
CA GLY A 210 -7.07 -9.40 -9.52
C GLY A 210 -7.06 -10.13 -10.85
N ASP A 211 -6.19 -11.15 -10.94
CA ASP A 211 -6.06 -12.00 -12.13
C ASP A 211 -7.37 -12.77 -12.37
N GLY A 212 -7.80 -12.80 -13.64
CA GLY A 212 -9.07 -13.42 -14.03
C GLY A 212 -10.32 -12.54 -13.88
N HIS A 213 -10.24 -11.37 -13.21
CA HIS A 213 -11.39 -10.47 -13.00
C HIS A 213 -11.38 -9.23 -13.91
N CYS A 214 -10.27 -8.97 -14.54
CA CYS A 214 -10.12 -8.00 -15.64
C CYS A 214 -8.95 -8.43 -16.51
N SER A 215 -8.94 -7.95 -17.75
CA SER A 215 -7.79 -8.15 -18.63
C SER A 215 -6.56 -7.41 -18.11
N HIS A 216 -5.37 -7.86 -18.55
CA HIS A 216 -4.12 -7.20 -18.17
C HIS A 216 -4.08 -5.73 -18.61
N GLU A 217 -4.66 -5.42 -19.74
CA GLU A 217 -4.70 -4.05 -20.25
C GLU A 217 -5.69 -3.17 -19.48
N GLU A 218 -6.86 -3.69 -19.11
CA GLU A 218 -7.81 -2.99 -18.23
C GLU A 218 -7.18 -2.68 -16.86
N TYR A 219 -6.48 -3.64 -16.25
CA TYR A 219 -5.74 -3.39 -15.03
C TYR A 219 -4.72 -2.25 -15.17
N LYS A 220 -3.91 -2.28 -16.24
CA LYS A 220 -2.92 -1.22 -16.51
C LYS A 220 -3.59 0.16 -16.69
N GLN A 221 -4.72 0.21 -17.41
CA GLN A 221 -5.46 1.44 -17.61
C GLN A 221 -6.03 1.97 -16.28
N LEU A 222 -6.61 1.11 -15.45
CA LEU A 222 -7.09 1.47 -14.11
C LEU A 222 -5.96 2.01 -13.24
N PHE A 223 -4.81 1.32 -13.20
CA PHE A 223 -3.64 1.74 -12.44
C PHE A 223 -3.14 3.11 -12.90
N ARG A 224 -2.94 3.30 -14.21
CA ARG A 224 -2.48 4.56 -14.81
C ARG A 224 -3.44 5.71 -14.51
N TYR A 225 -4.73 5.49 -14.72
CA TYR A 225 -5.78 6.47 -14.40
C TYR A 225 -5.70 6.91 -12.93
N THR A 226 -5.58 5.95 -12.02
CA THR A 226 -5.52 6.22 -10.58
C THR A 226 -4.26 6.99 -10.21
N VAL A 227 -3.09 6.60 -10.72
CA VAL A 227 -1.82 7.30 -10.51
C VAL A 227 -1.91 8.73 -11.03
N GLU A 228 -2.42 8.94 -12.23
CA GLU A 228 -2.55 10.29 -12.82
C GLU A 228 -3.46 11.19 -11.98
N LYS A 229 -4.59 10.65 -11.51
CA LYS A 229 -5.52 11.41 -10.65
C LYS A 229 -4.87 11.78 -9.30
N ILE A 230 -4.17 10.85 -8.66
CA ILE A 230 -3.49 11.09 -7.38
C ILE A 230 -2.34 12.08 -7.56
N THR A 231 -1.45 11.86 -8.52
CA THR A 231 -0.22 12.65 -8.66
C THR A 231 -0.46 14.04 -9.23
N LYS A 232 -1.59 14.27 -9.88
CA LYS A 232 -2.07 15.62 -10.23
C LYS A 232 -2.38 16.47 -8.99
N ASN A 233 -2.77 15.84 -7.88
CA ASN A 233 -3.25 16.49 -6.67
C ASN A 233 -2.30 16.34 -5.47
N CYS A 234 -1.33 15.42 -5.53
CA CYS A 234 -0.40 15.09 -4.46
C CYS A 234 1.03 15.03 -5.00
N ASN A 235 1.90 15.89 -4.52
CA ASN A 235 3.32 15.91 -4.90
C ASN A 235 4.25 15.24 -3.85
N HIS A 236 3.68 14.46 -2.94
CA HIS A 236 4.38 13.82 -1.83
C HIS A 236 4.14 12.30 -1.79
N VAL A 237 3.80 11.71 -2.93
CA VAL A 237 3.54 10.28 -3.06
C VAL A 237 4.59 9.60 -3.93
N ILE A 238 5.02 8.43 -3.52
CA ILE A 238 5.90 7.50 -4.21
C ILE A 238 5.05 6.27 -4.56
N ILE A 239 5.06 5.83 -5.80
CA ILE A 239 4.13 4.80 -6.29
C ILE A 239 4.79 3.43 -6.31
N GLY A 240 4.20 2.46 -5.61
CA GLY A 240 4.58 1.05 -5.61
C GLY A 240 3.68 0.21 -6.51
N TYR A 241 4.30 -0.70 -7.28
CA TYR A 241 3.64 -1.80 -7.96
C TYR A 241 4.10 -3.11 -7.33
N THR A 242 3.16 -3.87 -6.75
CA THR A 242 3.46 -4.99 -5.85
C THR A 242 2.46 -6.14 -6.05
N PRO A 243 2.63 -6.99 -7.08
CA PRO A 243 1.84 -8.22 -7.24
C PRO A 243 2.15 -9.23 -6.11
N ASP A 244 1.41 -10.31 -6.06
CA ASP A 244 1.71 -11.47 -5.22
C ASP A 244 2.90 -12.27 -5.79
N ARG A 245 3.47 -13.16 -4.99
CA ARG A 245 4.66 -14.00 -5.28
C ARG A 245 4.57 -14.92 -6.48
N ASN A 246 3.39 -15.13 -7.09
CA ASN A 246 3.12 -16.17 -8.08
C ASN A 246 3.60 -15.81 -9.51
N TRP A 247 4.86 -15.40 -9.65
CA TRP A 247 5.53 -15.06 -10.90
C TRP A 247 6.94 -15.63 -10.94
N ASN A 248 7.51 -15.84 -12.14
CA ASN A 248 8.75 -16.56 -12.32
C ASN A 248 9.78 -15.86 -13.22
N SER A 249 9.38 -14.82 -13.96
CA SER A 249 10.28 -14.10 -14.86
C SER A 249 9.88 -12.62 -14.99
N MET A 250 10.75 -11.85 -15.66
CA MET A 250 10.50 -10.46 -16.02
C MET A 250 10.08 -10.31 -17.49
N GLU A 251 9.58 -11.37 -18.10
CA GLU A 251 9.04 -11.33 -19.46
C GLU A 251 7.62 -10.75 -19.48
N LYS A 252 7.26 -10.10 -20.59
CA LYS A 252 5.95 -9.46 -20.73
C LYS A 252 4.75 -10.41 -20.60
N THR A 253 4.97 -11.70 -20.76
CA THR A 253 3.96 -12.75 -20.63
C THR A 253 3.87 -13.35 -19.24
N ASP A 254 4.79 -12.99 -18.35
CA ASP A 254 4.78 -13.45 -16.96
C ASP A 254 3.84 -12.61 -16.08
N LYS A 255 3.32 -13.22 -15.02
CA LYS A 255 2.35 -12.58 -14.09
C LYS A 255 2.83 -11.27 -13.48
N PHE A 256 4.14 -11.06 -13.34
CA PHE A 256 4.66 -9.77 -12.90
C PHE A 256 4.51 -8.71 -14.01
N MET A 257 5.00 -9.01 -15.20
CA MET A 257 5.12 -8.02 -16.27
C MET A 257 3.86 -7.85 -17.10
N ASN A 258 3.00 -8.87 -17.23
CA ASN A 258 1.79 -8.77 -18.03
C ASN A 258 0.81 -7.70 -17.52
N ARG A 259 0.87 -7.37 -16.22
CA ARG A 259 0.09 -6.31 -15.56
C ARG A 259 0.92 -5.07 -15.20
N TYR A 260 2.21 -5.06 -15.46
CA TYR A 260 3.07 -3.92 -15.15
C TYR A 260 2.63 -2.65 -15.89
N PRO A 261 2.27 -1.56 -15.19
CA PRO A 261 1.63 -0.40 -15.84
C PRO A 261 2.59 0.47 -16.65
N GLY A 262 3.89 0.26 -16.53
CA GLY A 262 4.94 1.00 -17.23
C GLY A 262 5.86 1.78 -16.30
N ASN A 263 7.10 1.96 -16.76
CA ASN A 263 8.16 2.61 -15.97
C ASN A 263 7.85 4.05 -15.54
N GLU A 264 7.02 4.73 -16.29
CA GLU A 264 6.62 6.11 -16.02
C GLU A 264 5.59 6.27 -14.89
N TYR A 265 4.94 5.17 -14.50
CA TYR A 265 3.89 5.17 -13.47
C TYR A 265 4.35 4.61 -12.13
N VAL A 266 5.53 4.01 -12.06
CA VAL A 266 6.01 3.25 -10.90
C VAL A 266 7.37 3.75 -10.45
N ASP A 267 7.56 3.86 -9.14
CA ASP A 267 8.84 4.23 -8.50
C ASP A 267 9.47 3.04 -7.78
N ILE A 268 8.66 2.26 -7.09
CA ILE A 268 9.05 1.07 -6.33
C ILE A 268 8.40 -0.15 -6.97
N ILE A 269 9.17 -1.21 -7.17
CA ILE A 269 8.68 -2.53 -7.57
C ILE A 269 8.93 -3.53 -6.45
N GLY A 270 7.97 -4.41 -6.24
CA GLY A 270 8.07 -5.39 -5.17
C GLY A 270 7.05 -6.49 -5.32
N PHE A 271 6.91 -7.32 -4.31
CA PHE A 271 5.87 -8.33 -4.25
C PHE A 271 5.57 -8.73 -2.81
N ASP A 272 4.38 -9.25 -2.59
CA ASP A 272 3.92 -9.78 -1.33
C ASP A 272 4.16 -11.29 -1.29
N ASN A 273 4.74 -11.81 -0.21
CA ASN A 273 5.06 -13.22 -0.10
C ASN A 273 4.82 -13.77 1.32
N TYR A 274 3.65 -14.36 1.52
CA TYR A 274 3.31 -15.12 2.72
C TYR A 274 3.68 -16.62 2.66
N GLY A 275 4.34 -17.05 1.59
CA GLY A 275 4.70 -18.45 1.36
C GLY A 275 6.11 -18.84 1.73
N ILE A 276 6.84 -18.01 2.48
CA ILE A 276 8.17 -18.33 2.98
C ILE A 276 8.03 -19.28 4.17
N GLN A 277 8.32 -20.57 3.97
CA GLN A 277 8.11 -21.62 4.97
C GLN A 277 9.32 -22.52 5.19
N ASP A 278 10.23 -22.58 4.21
CA ASP A 278 11.38 -23.47 4.18
C ASP A 278 12.52 -22.91 3.32
N LYS A 279 13.60 -23.68 3.20
CA LYS A 279 14.79 -23.28 2.43
C LYS A 279 14.50 -23.10 0.93
N GLU A 280 13.60 -23.88 0.36
CA GLU A 280 13.28 -23.82 -1.07
C GLU A 280 12.49 -22.53 -1.38
N SER A 281 11.50 -22.22 -0.58
CA SER A 281 10.73 -20.97 -0.70
C SER A 281 11.58 -19.71 -0.48
N ILE A 282 12.58 -19.77 0.41
CA ILE A 282 13.59 -18.70 0.55
C ILE A 282 14.39 -18.55 -0.73
N GLN A 283 14.93 -19.63 -1.29
CA GLN A 283 15.73 -19.56 -2.51
C GLN A 283 14.92 -19.02 -3.70
N THR A 284 13.65 -19.38 -3.79
CA THR A 284 12.74 -18.83 -4.78
C THR A 284 12.56 -17.33 -4.58
N THR A 285 12.34 -16.88 -3.36
CA THR A 285 12.20 -15.46 -3.00
C THR A 285 13.46 -14.67 -3.35
N ILE A 286 14.64 -15.21 -3.01
CA ILE A 286 15.94 -14.59 -3.34
C ILE A 286 16.10 -14.45 -4.86
N LYS A 287 15.75 -15.49 -5.62
CA LYS A 287 15.80 -15.46 -7.09
C LYS A 287 14.88 -14.36 -7.65
N GLN A 288 13.67 -14.25 -7.13
CA GLN A 288 12.72 -13.20 -7.51
C GLN A 288 13.27 -11.80 -7.18
N LEU A 289 13.77 -11.58 -5.97
CA LEU A 289 14.37 -10.30 -5.57
C LEU A 289 15.57 -9.91 -6.45
N ARG A 290 16.41 -10.86 -6.84
CA ARG A 290 17.53 -10.62 -7.77
C ARG A 290 17.05 -10.18 -9.14
N MET A 291 16.05 -10.86 -9.71
CA MET A 291 15.45 -10.46 -10.99
C MET A 291 14.88 -9.05 -10.93
N LEU A 292 14.17 -8.71 -9.84
CA LEU A 292 13.66 -7.34 -9.62
C LEU A 292 14.80 -6.33 -9.47
N SER A 293 15.90 -6.70 -8.77
CA SER A 293 17.04 -5.80 -8.56
C SER A 293 17.74 -5.46 -9.88
N ASP A 294 17.89 -6.42 -10.77
CA ASP A 294 18.48 -6.19 -12.09
C ASP A 294 17.59 -5.26 -12.94
N PHE A 295 16.29 -5.52 -12.96
CA PHE A 295 15.31 -4.64 -13.61
C PHE A 295 15.30 -3.23 -12.98
N ALA A 296 15.30 -3.15 -11.67
CA ALA A 296 15.27 -1.87 -10.95
C ALA A 296 16.50 -1.00 -11.26
N LYS A 297 17.69 -1.58 -11.28
CA LYS A 297 18.92 -0.88 -11.65
C LYS A 297 18.85 -0.34 -13.07
N GLN A 298 18.32 -1.11 -14.01
CA GLN A 298 18.16 -0.67 -15.41
C GLN A 298 17.18 0.51 -15.56
N TYR A 299 16.11 0.53 -14.78
CA TYR A 299 15.01 1.50 -14.93
C TYR A 299 14.90 2.52 -13.79
N ASN A 300 15.94 2.65 -12.97
CA ASN A 300 15.99 3.59 -11.84
C ASN A 300 14.78 3.43 -10.90
N LYS A 301 14.57 2.19 -10.42
CA LYS A 301 13.55 1.84 -9.44
C LYS A 301 14.21 1.41 -8.13
N VAL A 302 13.38 1.24 -7.09
CA VAL A 302 13.76 0.62 -5.82
C VAL A 302 13.01 -0.69 -5.69
N VAL A 303 13.61 -1.69 -5.05
CA VAL A 303 13.02 -3.02 -4.83
C VAL A 303 12.58 -3.18 -3.39
N ALA A 304 11.45 -3.86 -3.19
CA ALA A 304 10.97 -4.24 -1.87
C ALA A 304 10.34 -5.65 -1.87
N LEU A 305 10.57 -6.40 -0.79
CA LEU A 305 9.64 -7.43 -0.34
C LEU A 305 8.59 -6.69 0.49
N THR A 306 7.40 -6.53 -0.06
CA THR A 306 6.44 -5.54 0.45
C THR A 306 5.58 -6.06 1.58
N GLU A 307 5.32 -7.36 1.59
CA GLU A 307 4.67 -8.04 2.70
C GLU A 307 5.26 -9.43 2.90
N THR A 308 5.36 -9.85 4.15
CA THR A 308 5.69 -11.22 4.51
C THR A 308 5.09 -11.56 5.88
N GLY A 309 4.81 -12.85 6.11
CA GLY A 309 4.17 -13.31 7.33
C GLY A 309 5.14 -13.85 8.38
N ASN A 310 4.61 -14.18 9.56
CA ASN A 310 5.37 -14.70 10.70
C ASN A 310 6.13 -16.00 10.39
N ASN A 311 5.64 -16.82 9.47
CA ASN A 311 6.29 -18.08 9.10
C ASN A 311 7.70 -17.86 8.56
N SER A 312 7.98 -16.75 7.88
CA SER A 312 9.31 -16.42 7.39
C SER A 312 10.33 -16.28 8.52
N LEU A 313 9.93 -15.77 9.68
CA LEU A 313 10.81 -15.58 10.84
C LEU A 313 11.21 -16.89 11.52
N THR A 314 10.46 -17.96 11.29
CA THR A 314 10.74 -19.30 11.85
C THR A 314 11.74 -20.09 11.03
N VAL A 315 12.05 -19.66 9.81
CA VAL A 315 13.04 -20.31 8.94
C VAL A 315 14.44 -19.91 9.38
N PRO A 316 15.31 -20.89 9.77
CA PRO A 316 16.64 -20.57 10.26
C PRO A 316 17.47 -19.76 9.24
N ASN A 317 18.08 -18.69 9.72
CA ASN A 317 19.01 -17.85 8.94
C ASN A 317 18.40 -17.18 7.68
N TRP A 318 17.07 -17.04 7.59
CA TRP A 318 16.47 -16.42 6.40
C TRP A 318 16.96 -14.98 6.20
N SER A 319 17.12 -14.22 7.27
CA SER A 319 17.60 -12.83 7.24
C SER A 319 19.04 -12.66 6.77
N THR A 320 19.85 -13.73 6.83
CA THR A 320 21.23 -13.73 6.34
C THR A 320 21.37 -14.30 4.93
N GLN A 321 20.29 -14.85 4.37
CA GLN A 321 20.25 -15.42 3.03
C GLN A 321 19.63 -14.47 1.99
N CYS A 322 18.82 -13.52 2.45
CA CYS A 322 18.29 -12.43 1.64
C CYS A 322 19.22 -11.23 1.65
#